data_8ab23a6aec1ab6efd76aee200064ae87
#
_entry.id   8ab23a6aec1ab6efd76aee200064ae87
#
_cell.length_a   1.000
_cell.length_b   1.000
_cell.length_c   1.000
_cell.angle_alpha   90.00
_cell.angle_beta   90.00
_cell.angle_gamma   90.00
#
_symmetry.space_group_name_H-M   'P 1'
#
loop_
_entity.id
_entity.type
_entity.pdbx_description
1 polymer ?
#
loop_
_entity_poly.entity_id
_entity_poly.type
_entity_poly.pdbx_seq_one_letter_code
_entity_poly.pdbx_strand_id
1 'polypeptide(L)'
;IGPLLRDVIMHEVGHTLGLRHNFKASTVYDMSEMNDQNFEPEAICGSVMEYSPLNINVEDGPDQGDFTMMTIGPYDYWAIEYGYTTDEEALPDILSRVNEPQLAYATDEDTFDSDPTSRRFDWGRNPLDYADSQIRLVKQLRETILDRMVKDGQSWARARSGYEMLLNRQFSSISTAASWLSGTINNRARKGDPGDRNPIEEIAPSMQRRALVLILENAMRDEAWGLNS
;
A
#
# COMPACT_ATOMS: atom_id res chain seq x y z
N ILE A 1 17.61 5.94 7.85
CA ILE A 1 18.30 4.98 6.94
C ILE A 1 18.27 3.58 7.56
N GLY A 2 18.60 3.38 8.85
CA GLY A 2 18.61 2.07 9.51
C GLY A 2 17.32 1.26 9.33
N PRO A 3 16.14 1.79 9.68
CA PRO A 3 14.86 1.12 9.47
C PRO A 3 14.61 0.69 8.01
N LEU A 4 14.90 1.55 7.05
CA LEU A 4 14.76 1.23 5.62
C LEU A 4 15.66 0.08 5.18
N LEU A 5 16.92 0.06 5.64
CA LEU A 5 17.83 -1.03 5.35
C LEU A 5 17.36 -2.34 5.99
N ARG A 6 16.80 -2.28 7.20
CA ARG A 6 16.23 -3.43 7.89
C ARG A 6 15.09 -4.04 7.08
N ASP A 7 14.15 -3.20 6.63
CA ASP A 7 13.01 -3.60 5.82
C ASP A 7 13.46 -4.31 4.53
N VAL A 8 14.33 -3.67 3.75
CA VAL A 8 14.89 -4.27 2.52
C VAL A 8 15.61 -5.58 2.80
N ILE A 9 16.41 -5.66 3.88
CA ILE A 9 17.11 -6.91 4.21
C ILE A 9 16.12 -8.02 4.58
N MET A 10 15.08 -7.73 5.35
CA MET A 10 14.05 -8.73 5.68
C MET A 10 13.34 -9.23 4.41
N HIS A 11 13.03 -8.32 3.48
CA HIS A 11 12.44 -8.64 2.18
C HIS A 11 13.34 -9.61 1.38
N GLU A 12 14.61 -9.27 1.21
CA GLU A 12 15.57 -10.10 0.46
C GLU A 12 15.81 -11.46 1.13
N VAL A 13 15.84 -11.50 2.46
CA VAL A 13 15.89 -12.76 3.21
C VAL A 13 14.64 -13.61 2.94
N GLY A 14 13.44 -12.98 2.90
CA GLY A 14 12.21 -13.67 2.52
C GLY A 14 12.33 -14.39 1.17
N HIS A 15 12.92 -13.76 0.16
CA HIS A 15 13.19 -14.40 -1.13
C HIS A 15 14.16 -15.59 -1.01
N THR A 16 15.17 -15.50 -0.16
CA THR A 16 16.09 -16.63 0.05
C THR A 16 15.41 -17.83 0.73
N LEU A 17 14.32 -17.56 1.48
CA LEU A 17 13.47 -18.58 2.09
C LEU A 17 12.37 -19.10 1.14
N GLY A 18 12.35 -18.66 -0.11
CA GLY A 18 11.40 -19.10 -1.13
C GLY A 18 10.08 -18.33 -1.17
N LEU A 19 9.94 -17.23 -0.43
CA LEU A 19 8.75 -16.40 -0.49
C LEU A 19 8.75 -15.57 -1.79
N ARG A 20 7.57 -15.42 -2.36
CA ARG A 20 7.30 -14.50 -3.47
C ARG A 20 6.76 -13.18 -2.90
N HIS A 21 6.73 -12.13 -3.72
CA HIS A 21 6.06 -10.90 -3.37
C HIS A 21 4.61 -11.13 -2.94
N ASN A 22 4.16 -10.30 -1.99
CA ASN A 22 2.76 -10.27 -1.55
C ASN A 22 2.20 -8.84 -1.62
N PHE A 23 1.68 -8.44 -2.78
CA PHE A 23 1.13 -7.11 -3.06
C PHE A 23 -0.34 -6.94 -2.61
N LYS A 24 -0.75 -7.71 -1.63
CA LYS A 24 -2.03 -7.58 -0.90
C LYS A 24 -1.81 -7.45 0.60
N ALA A 25 -0.58 -7.55 1.04
CA ALA A 25 -0.22 -7.47 2.44
C ALA A 25 -0.44 -6.07 3.03
N SER A 26 -0.37 -5.00 2.23
CA SER A 26 -0.68 -3.64 2.62
C SER A 26 -2.13 -3.46 3.11
N THR A 27 -3.05 -4.36 2.72
CA THR A 27 -4.50 -4.24 3.00
C THR A 27 -4.92 -4.74 4.39
N VAL A 28 -3.98 -5.20 5.21
CA VAL A 28 -4.31 -5.82 6.52
C VAL A 28 -4.84 -4.79 7.52
N TYR A 29 -4.26 -3.59 7.57
CA TYR A 29 -4.62 -2.53 8.50
C TYR A 29 -5.07 -1.27 7.78
N ASP A 30 -5.92 -0.45 8.43
CA ASP A 30 -6.21 0.89 7.94
C ASP A 30 -5.06 1.85 8.23
N MET A 31 -4.91 2.90 7.42
CA MET A 31 -3.85 3.90 7.63
C MET A 31 -3.95 4.58 9.00
N SER A 32 -5.17 4.80 9.50
CA SER A 32 -5.41 5.36 10.83
C SER A 32 -4.96 4.40 11.94
N GLU A 33 -5.19 3.08 11.77
CA GLU A 33 -4.74 2.06 12.72
C GLU A 33 -3.20 2.03 12.82
N MET A 34 -2.51 1.96 11.66
CA MET A 34 -1.04 1.92 11.61
C MET A 34 -0.35 3.14 12.25
N ASN A 35 -1.04 4.27 12.29
CA ASN A 35 -0.51 5.52 12.83
C ASN A 35 -1.04 5.86 14.23
N ASP A 36 -1.88 5.02 14.83
CA ASP A 36 -2.35 5.19 16.20
C ASP A 36 -1.23 4.82 17.19
N GLN A 37 -1.06 5.64 18.22
CA GLN A 37 -0.08 5.39 19.31
C GLN A 37 -0.39 4.12 20.11
N ASN A 38 -1.62 3.64 20.08
CA ASN A 38 -2.05 2.40 20.74
C ASN A 38 -2.09 1.21 19.77
N PHE A 39 -1.46 1.30 18.62
CA PHE A 39 -1.39 0.21 17.67
C PHE A 39 -0.59 -0.95 18.28
N GLU A 40 -1.29 -2.04 18.61
CA GLU A 40 -0.71 -3.19 19.30
C GLU A 40 0.06 -4.17 18.40
N PRO A 41 -0.29 -4.36 17.09
CA PRO A 41 0.45 -5.27 16.23
C PRO A 41 1.92 -4.85 16.10
N GLU A 42 2.82 -5.83 16.08
CA GLU A 42 4.26 -5.57 15.92
C GLU A 42 4.64 -5.11 14.50
N ALA A 43 3.85 -5.53 13.49
CA ALA A 43 4.07 -5.22 12.09
C ALA A 43 2.94 -4.34 11.54
N ILE A 44 3.29 -3.28 10.82
CA ILE A 44 2.32 -2.37 10.19
C ILE A 44 1.77 -2.88 8.85
N CYS A 45 2.19 -4.06 8.41
CA CYS A 45 1.76 -4.70 7.16
C CYS A 45 1.70 -6.23 7.35
N GLY A 46 0.97 -6.90 6.48
CA GLY A 46 0.83 -8.35 6.51
C GLY A 46 2.11 -9.13 6.19
N SER A 47 3.05 -8.55 5.44
CA SER A 47 4.25 -9.24 4.99
C SER A 47 5.37 -8.26 4.64
N VAL A 48 6.62 -8.66 4.92
CA VAL A 48 7.81 -7.97 4.40
C VAL A 48 8.00 -8.16 2.89
N MET A 49 7.22 -9.06 2.28
CA MET A 49 7.27 -9.29 0.83
C MET A 49 6.45 -8.27 0.02
N GLU A 50 5.90 -7.24 0.68
CA GLU A 50 5.26 -6.08 0.05
C GLU A 50 6.33 -5.06 -0.41
N TYR A 51 6.03 -4.30 -1.47
CA TYR A 51 6.78 -3.11 -1.83
C TYR A 51 6.18 -1.87 -1.17
N SER A 52 6.46 -1.74 0.11
CA SER A 52 5.91 -0.67 0.92
C SER A 52 6.69 0.65 0.71
N PRO A 53 6.01 1.76 0.40
CA PRO A 53 6.63 3.08 0.42
C PRO A 53 6.85 3.54 1.87
N LEU A 54 7.53 4.68 2.08
CA LEU A 54 7.55 5.29 3.41
C LEU A 54 6.13 5.61 3.87
N ASN A 55 5.77 5.14 5.07
CA ASN A 55 4.56 5.56 5.75
C ASN A 55 4.73 7.00 6.26
N ILE A 56 4.11 7.95 5.59
CA ILE A 56 4.10 9.37 6.00
C ILE A 56 2.66 9.71 6.32
N ASN A 57 2.38 9.90 7.61
CA ASN A 57 1.07 10.37 8.04
C ASN A 57 0.91 11.85 7.66
N VAL A 58 -0.17 12.18 6.97
CA VAL A 58 -0.53 13.54 6.51
C VAL A 58 -1.73 14.10 7.25
N GLU A 59 -2.28 13.35 8.20
CA GLU A 59 -3.39 13.81 9.02
C GLU A 59 -2.93 14.86 10.03
N ASP A 60 -3.84 15.73 10.44
CA ASP A 60 -3.59 16.70 11.50
C ASP A 60 -3.50 15.95 12.83
N GLY A 61 -2.29 15.85 13.36
CA GLY A 61 -2.03 15.19 14.64
C GLY A 61 -0.56 14.79 14.80
N PRO A 62 -0.13 14.53 16.04
CA PRO A 62 1.24 14.15 16.34
C PRO A 62 1.55 12.69 16.00
N ASP A 63 0.53 11.91 15.63
CA ASP A 63 0.63 10.47 15.57
C ASP A 63 1.24 10.04 14.24
N GLN A 64 2.43 9.49 14.33
CA GLN A 64 3.17 8.87 13.24
C GLN A 64 3.60 7.48 13.71
N GLY A 65 3.08 6.46 13.05
CA GLY A 65 3.53 5.09 13.25
C GLY A 65 4.90 4.82 12.64
N ASP A 66 5.30 3.58 12.59
CA ASP A 66 6.55 3.18 11.96
C ASP A 66 6.58 3.61 10.50
N PHE A 67 7.73 4.13 10.06
CA PHE A 67 7.92 4.59 8.67
C PHE A 67 8.01 3.46 7.65
N THR A 68 8.29 2.24 8.11
CA THR A 68 8.54 1.06 7.29
C THR A 68 8.36 -0.20 8.13
N MET A 69 8.42 -1.38 7.52
CA MET A 69 8.35 -2.65 8.25
C MET A 69 9.54 -2.79 9.20
N MET A 70 9.25 -2.98 10.49
CA MET A 70 10.25 -3.15 11.54
C MET A 70 10.41 -4.60 11.99
N THR A 71 9.48 -5.48 11.59
CA THR A 71 9.48 -6.91 11.84
C THR A 71 8.73 -7.64 10.73
N ILE A 72 8.73 -8.96 10.74
CA ILE A 72 7.97 -9.78 9.80
C ILE A 72 6.47 -9.76 10.14
N GLY A 73 5.63 -9.87 9.12
CA GLY A 73 4.17 -9.81 9.25
C GLY A 73 3.49 -11.17 9.47
N PRO A 74 2.18 -11.16 9.77
CA PRO A 74 1.42 -12.40 10.02
C PRO A 74 1.42 -13.37 8.83
N TYR A 75 1.42 -12.87 7.58
CA TYR A 75 1.54 -13.71 6.41
C TYR A 75 2.90 -14.42 6.35
N ASP A 76 3.99 -13.73 6.72
CA ASP A 76 5.34 -14.30 6.69
C ASP A 76 5.45 -15.46 7.69
N TYR A 77 4.92 -15.28 8.91
CA TYR A 77 4.87 -16.37 9.91
C TYR A 77 4.12 -17.58 9.38
N TRP A 78 2.93 -17.37 8.81
CA TRP A 78 2.12 -18.46 8.27
C TRP A 78 2.81 -19.15 7.08
N ALA A 79 3.41 -18.39 6.16
CA ALA A 79 4.05 -18.93 4.98
C ALA A 79 5.30 -19.77 5.34
N ILE A 80 6.07 -19.32 6.33
CA ILE A 80 7.23 -20.06 6.84
C ILE A 80 6.77 -21.30 7.62
N GLU A 81 5.75 -21.19 8.45
CA GLU A 81 5.17 -22.34 9.15
C GLU A 81 4.73 -23.42 8.16
N TYR A 82 4.02 -23.03 7.10
CA TYR A 82 3.60 -23.93 6.03
C TYR A 82 4.77 -24.56 5.27
N GLY A 83 5.74 -23.74 4.87
CA GLY A 83 6.85 -24.18 4.01
C GLY A 83 7.92 -24.99 4.71
N TYR A 84 8.04 -24.85 6.03
CA TYR A 84 9.15 -25.41 6.80
C TYR A 84 8.72 -26.37 7.91
N THR A 85 7.42 -26.63 8.10
CA THR A 85 6.98 -27.67 9.04
C THR A 85 7.51 -29.04 8.61
N THR A 86 8.00 -29.80 9.57
CA THR A 86 8.37 -31.21 9.38
C THR A 86 7.25 -32.16 9.83
N ASP A 87 6.17 -31.61 10.37
CA ASP A 87 4.98 -32.33 10.82
C ASP A 87 3.90 -32.26 9.71
N GLU A 88 3.81 -33.31 8.91
CA GLU A 88 2.81 -33.40 7.85
C GLU A 88 1.36 -33.46 8.40
N GLU A 89 1.15 -33.92 9.64
CA GLU A 89 -0.17 -33.97 10.25
C GLU A 89 -0.69 -32.57 10.64
N ALA A 90 0.20 -31.60 10.83
CA ALA A 90 -0.15 -30.20 11.10
C ALA A 90 -0.59 -29.41 9.83
N LEU A 91 -0.24 -29.87 8.63
CA LEU A 91 -0.52 -29.15 7.39
C LEU A 91 -2.00 -28.78 7.18
N PRO A 92 -3.00 -29.65 7.45
CA PRO A 92 -4.40 -29.28 7.32
C PRO A 92 -4.81 -28.11 8.21
N ASP A 93 -4.30 -28.05 9.45
CA ASP A 93 -4.60 -26.98 10.40
C ASP A 93 -3.95 -25.66 9.96
N ILE A 94 -2.71 -25.70 9.49
CA ILE A 94 -2.01 -24.54 8.93
C ILE A 94 -2.78 -24.00 7.73
N LEU A 95 -3.20 -24.86 6.80
CA LEU A 95 -3.93 -24.48 5.59
C LEU A 95 -5.35 -24.00 5.87
N SER A 96 -5.99 -24.45 6.97
CA SER A 96 -7.33 -24.02 7.34
C SER A 96 -7.41 -22.49 7.57
N ARG A 97 -6.29 -21.85 7.90
CA ARG A 97 -6.18 -20.40 8.15
C ARG A 97 -6.03 -19.56 6.86
N VAL A 98 -5.88 -20.15 5.68
CA VAL A 98 -5.56 -19.47 4.41
C VAL A 98 -6.50 -18.30 4.06
N ASN A 99 -7.74 -18.33 4.55
CA ASN A 99 -8.75 -17.30 4.29
C ASN A 99 -8.83 -16.22 5.39
N GLU A 100 -7.95 -16.24 6.38
CA GLU A 100 -7.88 -15.16 7.37
C GLU A 100 -7.47 -13.85 6.67
N PRO A 101 -8.10 -12.72 7.00
CA PRO A 101 -7.83 -11.44 6.31
C PRO A 101 -6.36 -11.03 6.33
N GLN A 102 -5.65 -11.31 7.42
CA GLN A 102 -4.22 -10.99 7.56
C GLN A 102 -3.30 -11.86 6.70
N LEU A 103 -3.83 -12.94 6.09
CA LEU A 103 -3.11 -13.83 5.19
C LEU A 103 -3.46 -13.58 3.72
N ALA A 104 -4.13 -12.47 3.41
CA ALA A 104 -4.44 -12.10 2.03
C ALA A 104 -3.17 -12.10 1.17
N TYR A 105 -3.28 -12.63 -0.04
CA TYR A 105 -2.15 -12.83 -0.93
C TYR A 105 -2.47 -12.45 -2.37
N ALA A 106 -1.60 -11.66 -2.96
CA ALA A 106 -1.51 -11.40 -4.38
C ALA A 106 -0.04 -11.19 -4.74
N THR A 107 0.38 -11.57 -5.94
CA THR A 107 1.77 -11.50 -6.35
C THR A 107 1.94 -10.74 -7.67
N ASP A 108 3.09 -10.84 -8.32
CA ASP A 108 3.47 -10.03 -9.47
C ASP A 108 2.44 -10.05 -10.61
N GLU A 109 1.95 -11.22 -10.96
CA GLU A 109 0.94 -11.40 -12.01
C GLU A 109 -0.41 -10.75 -11.66
N ASP A 110 -0.78 -10.69 -10.39
CA ASP A 110 -2.06 -10.14 -9.95
C ASP A 110 -2.08 -8.59 -10.00
N THR A 111 -0.92 -7.94 -10.08
CA THR A 111 -0.84 -6.47 -10.14
C THR A 111 -1.23 -5.89 -11.51
N PHE A 112 -1.41 -6.73 -12.51
CA PHE A 112 -1.88 -6.35 -13.85
C PHE A 112 -3.36 -6.66 -14.06
N ASP A 113 -4.02 -7.25 -13.07
CA ASP A 113 -5.42 -7.60 -13.09
C ASP A 113 -6.32 -6.43 -12.66
N SER A 114 -7.62 -6.66 -12.65
CA SER A 114 -8.66 -5.68 -12.30
C SER A 114 -8.79 -5.40 -10.80
N ASP A 115 -8.03 -6.07 -9.94
CA ASP A 115 -8.11 -5.92 -8.48
C ASP A 115 -7.35 -4.67 -8.00
N PRO A 116 -8.06 -3.60 -7.56
CA PRO A 116 -7.41 -2.39 -7.07
C PRO A 116 -6.71 -2.55 -5.73
N THR A 117 -6.90 -3.69 -5.05
CA THR A 117 -6.24 -4.00 -3.77
C THR A 117 -4.96 -4.83 -3.94
N SER A 118 -4.64 -5.27 -5.16
CA SER A 118 -3.38 -5.95 -5.52
C SER A 118 -2.41 -4.95 -6.14
N ARG A 119 -1.72 -4.17 -5.32
CA ARG A 119 -0.90 -3.05 -5.79
C ARG A 119 0.47 -3.04 -5.15
N ARG A 120 1.36 -2.30 -5.81
CA ARG A 120 2.71 -1.97 -5.31
C ARG A 120 2.73 -0.52 -4.84
N PHE A 121 3.49 -0.24 -3.82
CA PHE A 121 3.78 1.11 -3.34
C PHE A 121 2.56 1.85 -2.78
N ASP A 122 1.75 1.15 -2.00
CA ASP A 122 0.61 1.69 -1.27
C ASP A 122 0.60 1.25 0.19
N TRP A 123 -0.33 1.82 0.95
CA TRP A 123 -0.62 1.48 2.34
C TRP A 123 -2.12 1.47 2.61
N GLY A 124 -2.49 0.65 3.56
CA GLY A 124 -3.84 0.64 4.11
C GLY A 124 -4.79 -0.30 3.38
N ARG A 125 -5.77 -0.76 4.14
CA ARG A 125 -6.83 -1.68 3.70
C ARG A 125 -7.51 -1.23 2.40
N ASN A 126 -7.53 0.07 2.19
CA ASN A 126 -8.14 0.70 1.03
C ASN A 126 -7.09 1.58 0.32
N PRO A 127 -6.48 1.12 -0.78
CA PRO A 127 -5.54 1.91 -1.57
C PRO A 127 -6.06 3.27 -2.05
N LEU A 128 -7.39 3.46 -2.09
CA LEU A 128 -7.98 4.75 -2.42
C LEU A 128 -7.78 5.79 -1.32
N ASP A 129 -7.77 5.38 -0.05
CA ASP A 129 -7.45 6.25 1.09
C ASP A 129 -6.01 6.70 1.04
N TYR A 130 -5.11 5.78 0.71
CA TYR A 130 -3.70 6.10 0.48
C TYR A 130 -3.52 7.07 -0.69
N ALA A 131 -4.18 6.83 -1.82
CA ALA A 131 -4.13 7.74 -2.96
C ALA A 131 -4.58 9.16 -2.60
N ASP A 132 -5.65 9.30 -1.83
CA ASP A 132 -6.14 10.59 -1.34
C ASP A 132 -5.13 11.27 -0.41
N SER A 133 -4.56 10.53 0.53
CA SER A 133 -3.53 11.04 1.45
C SER A 133 -2.29 11.55 0.70
N GLN A 134 -1.86 10.82 -0.34
CA GLN A 134 -0.71 11.21 -1.14
C GLN A 134 -0.98 12.46 -2.00
N ILE A 135 -2.20 12.63 -2.49
CA ILE A 135 -2.62 13.86 -3.18
C ILE A 135 -2.60 15.06 -2.21
N ARG A 136 -3.08 14.87 -0.98
CA ARG A 136 -3.00 15.91 0.07
C ARG A 136 -1.53 16.28 0.39
N LEU A 137 -0.66 15.28 0.54
CA LEU A 137 0.77 15.49 0.73
C LEU A 137 1.40 16.28 -0.43
N VAL A 138 1.07 15.93 -1.67
CA VAL A 138 1.55 16.65 -2.86
C VAL A 138 1.12 18.10 -2.82
N LYS A 139 -0.14 18.40 -2.50
CA LYS A 139 -0.65 19.76 -2.40
C LYS A 139 0.10 20.58 -1.35
N GLN A 140 0.27 20.03 -0.15
CA GLN A 140 1.02 20.68 0.94
C GLN A 140 2.48 20.95 0.58
N LEU A 141 3.17 19.98 -0.02
CA LEU A 141 4.57 20.14 -0.41
C LEU A 141 4.74 21.14 -1.57
N ARG A 142 3.78 21.19 -2.48
CA ARG A 142 3.81 22.11 -3.62
C ARG A 142 3.85 23.57 -3.19
N GLU A 143 3.14 23.93 -2.11
CA GLU A 143 3.12 25.30 -1.58
C GLU A 143 4.49 25.78 -1.10
N THR A 144 5.36 24.87 -0.68
CA THR A 144 6.64 25.21 -0.06
C THR A 144 7.85 24.69 -0.84
N ILE A 145 7.65 24.07 -1.99
CA ILE A 145 8.71 23.35 -2.71
C ILE A 145 9.85 24.26 -3.13
N LEU A 146 9.56 25.47 -3.59
CA LEU A 146 10.57 26.42 -4.05
C LEU A 146 11.50 26.81 -2.90
N ASP A 147 10.96 27.23 -1.77
CA ASP A 147 11.72 27.66 -0.59
C ASP A 147 12.52 26.52 0.05
N ARG A 148 11.98 25.29 -0.03
CA ARG A 148 12.66 24.12 0.53
C ARG A 148 13.78 23.60 -0.35
N MET A 149 13.61 23.64 -1.68
CA MET A 149 14.52 23.00 -2.63
C MET A 149 15.62 23.92 -3.14
N VAL A 150 15.40 25.25 -3.15
CA VAL A 150 16.34 26.22 -3.75
C VAL A 150 16.65 27.31 -2.74
N LYS A 151 17.93 27.45 -2.41
CA LYS A 151 18.47 28.57 -1.61
C LYS A 151 19.16 29.57 -2.53
N ASP A 152 19.39 30.78 -2.01
CA ASP A 152 20.12 31.83 -2.73
C ASP A 152 21.42 31.30 -3.33
N GLY A 153 21.63 31.55 -4.61
CA GLY A 153 22.80 31.11 -5.37
C GLY A 153 22.72 29.65 -5.87
N GLN A 154 21.64 28.90 -5.60
CA GLN A 154 21.46 27.56 -6.14
C GLN A 154 20.68 27.56 -7.46
N SER A 155 20.84 26.47 -8.22
CA SER A 155 20.13 26.28 -9.50
C SER A 155 18.67 25.94 -9.30
N TRP A 156 17.80 26.56 -10.09
CA TRP A 156 16.37 26.21 -10.22
C TRP A 156 16.11 24.76 -10.68
N ALA A 157 17.12 24.07 -11.22
CA ALA A 157 17.00 22.67 -11.61
C ALA A 157 16.56 21.77 -10.43
N ARG A 158 16.93 22.12 -9.20
CA ARG A 158 16.51 21.37 -8.00
C ARG A 158 15.00 21.49 -7.75
N ALA A 159 14.43 22.69 -7.91
CA ALA A 159 12.98 22.89 -7.80
C ALA A 159 12.23 22.09 -8.87
N ARG A 160 12.75 22.12 -10.12
CA ARG A 160 12.19 21.33 -11.21
C ARG A 160 12.14 19.84 -10.89
N SER A 161 13.25 19.26 -10.43
CA SER A 161 13.29 17.85 -10.04
C SER A 161 12.32 17.54 -8.92
N GLY A 162 12.22 18.40 -7.89
CA GLY A 162 11.25 18.25 -6.82
C GLY A 162 9.80 18.30 -7.33
N TYR A 163 9.49 19.23 -8.21
CA TYR A 163 8.16 19.34 -8.81
C TYR A 163 7.80 18.11 -9.66
N GLU A 164 8.75 17.60 -10.46
CA GLU A 164 8.57 16.36 -11.24
C GLU A 164 8.27 15.16 -10.34
N MET A 165 8.92 15.06 -9.17
CA MET A 165 8.59 14.02 -8.18
C MET A 165 7.16 14.15 -7.64
N LEU A 166 6.70 15.36 -7.35
CA LEU A 166 5.33 15.61 -6.92
C LEU A 166 4.32 15.27 -8.00
N LEU A 167 4.58 15.63 -9.25
CA LEU A 167 3.73 15.26 -10.40
C LEU A 167 3.63 13.74 -10.52
N ASN A 168 4.75 13.03 -10.47
CA ASN A 168 4.75 11.56 -10.57
C ASN A 168 3.94 10.92 -9.44
N ARG A 169 4.04 11.44 -8.21
CA ARG A 169 3.23 10.96 -7.08
C ARG A 169 1.74 11.19 -7.31
N GLN A 170 1.37 12.38 -7.82
CA GLN A 170 -0.03 12.71 -8.14
C GLN A 170 -0.59 11.78 -9.24
N PHE A 171 0.17 11.56 -10.32
CA PHE A 171 -0.19 10.62 -11.38
C PHE A 171 -0.39 9.19 -10.87
N SER A 172 0.52 8.71 -10.04
CA SER A 172 0.40 7.38 -9.42
C SER A 172 -0.88 7.27 -8.58
N SER A 173 -1.20 8.29 -7.79
CA SER A 173 -2.42 8.32 -6.97
C SER A 173 -3.69 8.34 -7.81
N ILE A 174 -3.72 9.12 -8.91
CA ILE A 174 -4.83 9.14 -9.85
C ILE A 174 -4.97 7.78 -10.55
N SER A 175 -3.87 7.14 -10.93
CA SER A 175 -3.88 5.79 -11.49
C SER A 175 -4.44 4.75 -10.51
N THR A 176 -4.10 4.89 -9.22
CA THR A 176 -4.69 4.06 -8.16
C THR A 176 -6.20 4.27 -8.09
N ALA A 177 -6.66 5.51 -8.11
CA ALA A 177 -8.10 5.79 -8.11
C ALA A 177 -8.80 5.23 -9.37
N ALA A 178 -8.16 5.30 -10.54
CA ALA A 178 -8.74 4.82 -11.79
C ALA A 178 -9.00 3.30 -11.77
N SER A 179 -8.19 2.51 -11.09
CA SER A 179 -8.39 1.06 -10.97
C SER A 179 -9.67 0.67 -10.21
N TRP A 180 -10.26 1.61 -9.44
CA TRP A 180 -11.52 1.39 -8.73
C TRP A 180 -12.77 1.56 -9.59
N LEU A 181 -12.67 2.15 -10.78
CA LEU A 181 -13.86 2.50 -11.59
C LEU A 181 -14.57 1.31 -12.24
N SER A 182 -13.90 0.21 -12.44
CA SER A 182 -14.48 -0.99 -13.07
C SER A 182 -13.84 -2.28 -12.58
N GLY A 183 -13.13 -2.20 -11.47
CA GLY A 183 -12.39 -3.33 -10.94
C GLY A 183 -13.26 -4.31 -10.16
N THR A 184 -12.66 -5.43 -9.85
CA THR A 184 -13.19 -6.46 -8.96
C THR A 184 -12.14 -6.76 -7.92
N ILE A 185 -12.56 -7.08 -6.71
CA ILE A 185 -11.65 -7.60 -5.69
C ILE A 185 -11.58 -9.10 -5.88
N ASN A 186 -10.37 -9.59 -6.12
CA ASN A 186 -10.12 -11.00 -6.36
C ASN A 186 -9.51 -11.64 -5.11
N ASN A 187 -9.95 -12.84 -4.77
CA ASN A 187 -9.32 -13.65 -3.75
C ASN A 187 -8.99 -15.04 -4.30
N ARG A 188 -8.01 -15.70 -3.68
CA ARG A 188 -7.55 -17.03 -4.10
C ARG A 188 -8.29 -18.17 -3.39
N ALA A 189 -9.45 -17.88 -2.80
CA ALA A 189 -10.28 -18.89 -2.15
C ALA A 189 -10.68 -20.00 -3.13
N ARG A 190 -10.63 -21.22 -2.65
CA ARG A 190 -11.05 -22.41 -3.39
C ARG A 190 -12.41 -22.88 -2.92
N LYS A 191 -13.13 -23.54 -3.78
CA LYS A 191 -14.42 -24.14 -3.38
C LYS A 191 -14.20 -25.14 -2.23
N GLY A 192 -14.84 -24.87 -1.09
CA GLY A 192 -14.71 -25.69 0.10
C GLY A 192 -13.73 -25.17 1.14
N ASP A 193 -13.00 -24.08 0.86
CA ASP A 193 -12.19 -23.41 1.87
C ASP A 193 -13.08 -22.81 2.98
N PRO A 194 -12.57 -22.69 4.21
CA PRO A 194 -13.31 -22.05 5.30
C PRO A 194 -13.66 -20.59 4.95
N GLY A 195 -14.87 -20.14 5.34
CA GLY A 195 -15.30 -18.74 5.20
C GLY A 195 -16.17 -18.42 3.98
N ASP A 196 -16.42 -19.38 3.07
CA ASP A 196 -17.35 -19.28 1.92
C ASP A 196 -17.25 -17.96 1.15
N ARG A 197 -16.02 -17.54 0.84
CA ARG A 197 -15.76 -16.30 0.10
C ARG A 197 -16.00 -16.49 -1.39
N ASN A 198 -16.65 -15.50 -2.01
CA ASN A 198 -16.69 -15.44 -3.47
C ASN A 198 -15.28 -15.14 -4.01
N PRO A 199 -14.81 -15.86 -5.04
CA PRO A 199 -13.48 -15.60 -5.62
C PRO A 199 -13.38 -14.23 -6.29
N ILE A 200 -14.50 -13.63 -6.67
CA ILE A 200 -14.61 -12.33 -7.31
C ILE A 200 -15.71 -11.54 -6.61
N GLU A 201 -15.39 -10.34 -6.14
CA GLU A 201 -16.33 -9.42 -5.52
C GLU A 201 -16.38 -8.10 -6.32
N GLU A 202 -17.58 -7.61 -6.64
CA GLU A 202 -17.74 -6.33 -7.32
C GLU A 202 -17.42 -5.17 -6.37
N ILE A 203 -16.72 -4.18 -6.89
CA ILE A 203 -16.46 -2.94 -6.13
C ILE A 203 -17.76 -2.19 -5.93
N ALA A 204 -18.06 -1.85 -4.67
CA ALA A 204 -19.26 -1.12 -4.30
C ALA A 204 -19.40 0.19 -5.11
N PRO A 205 -20.58 0.52 -5.63
CA PRO A 205 -20.80 1.76 -6.41
C PRO A 205 -20.40 3.04 -5.68
N SER A 206 -20.46 3.06 -4.35
CA SER A 206 -19.98 4.18 -3.53
C SER A 206 -18.48 4.41 -3.67
N MET A 207 -17.70 3.34 -3.70
CA MET A 207 -16.25 3.40 -3.88
C MET A 207 -15.87 3.84 -5.29
N GLN A 208 -16.56 3.32 -6.31
CA GLN A 208 -16.36 3.76 -7.70
C GLN A 208 -16.67 5.26 -7.86
N ARG A 209 -17.75 5.74 -7.24
CA ARG A 209 -18.11 7.17 -7.25
C ARG A 209 -17.06 8.01 -6.54
N ARG A 210 -16.55 7.56 -5.38
CA ARG A 210 -15.47 8.25 -4.66
C ARG A 210 -14.20 8.34 -5.51
N ALA A 211 -13.83 7.26 -6.16
CA ALA A 211 -12.69 7.22 -7.08
C ALA A 211 -12.86 8.21 -8.25
N LEU A 212 -14.05 8.25 -8.86
CA LEU A 212 -14.35 9.19 -9.93
C LEU A 212 -14.23 10.64 -9.46
N VAL A 213 -14.76 10.99 -8.29
CA VAL A 213 -14.64 12.33 -7.71
C VAL A 213 -13.18 12.70 -7.49
N LEU A 214 -12.38 11.78 -6.91
CA LEU A 214 -10.95 12.01 -6.69
C LEU A 214 -10.22 12.33 -8.01
N ILE A 215 -10.51 11.59 -9.08
CA ILE A 215 -9.93 11.81 -10.41
C ILE A 215 -10.36 13.17 -10.96
N LEU A 216 -11.65 13.48 -10.96
CA LEU A 216 -12.18 14.74 -11.51
C LEU A 216 -11.57 15.95 -10.80
N GLU A 217 -11.46 15.90 -9.48
CA GLU A 217 -10.93 17.01 -8.68
C GLU A 217 -9.42 17.19 -8.80
N ASN A 218 -8.67 16.12 -9.06
CA ASN A 218 -7.21 16.15 -9.00
C ASN A 218 -6.52 15.90 -10.34
N ALA A 219 -7.28 15.71 -11.43
CA ALA A 219 -6.73 15.57 -12.77
C ALA A 219 -7.39 16.48 -13.81
N MET A 220 -8.69 16.78 -13.66
CA MET A 220 -9.48 17.42 -14.72
C MET A 220 -9.82 18.90 -14.45
N ARG A 221 -9.50 19.40 -13.27
CA ARG A 221 -9.64 20.84 -12.96
C ARG A 221 -8.37 21.58 -13.30
N ASP A 222 -8.50 22.85 -13.68
CA ASP A 222 -7.35 23.70 -14.07
C ASP A 222 -6.32 23.84 -12.95
N GLU A 223 -6.77 23.91 -11.69
CA GLU A 223 -5.89 24.04 -10.51
C GLU A 223 -5.23 22.74 -10.06
N ALA A 224 -5.67 21.59 -10.62
CA ALA A 224 -5.24 20.26 -10.14
C ALA A 224 -3.71 20.10 -10.16
N TRP A 225 -3.05 20.67 -11.14
CA TRP A 225 -1.61 20.54 -11.37
C TRP A 225 -0.78 21.69 -10.80
N GLY A 226 -1.41 22.73 -10.24
CA GLY A 226 -0.71 23.89 -9.66
C GLY A 226 0.07 24.72 -10.68
N LEU A 227 -0.40 24.75 -11.91
CA LEU A 227 0.25 25.51 -13.01
C LEU A 227 -0.30 26.94 -13.18
N ASN A 228 -1.34 27.30 -12.43
CA ASN A 228 -2.10 28.55 -12.59
C ASN A 228 -1.83 29.55 -11.45
N SER A 229 -0.61 29.67 -11.00
CA SER A 229 -0.21 30.67 -10.01
C SER A 229 0.64 31.78 -10.61
#